data_064300f4f1945bb48fb60092ff90afd5
#
_entry.id   064300f4f1945bb48fb60092ff90afd5
#
_cell.length_a   1.000
_cell.length_b   1.000
_cell.length_c   1.000
_cell.angle_alpha   90.00
_cell.angle_beta   90.00
_cell.angle_gamma   90.00
#
_symmetry.space_group_name_H-M   'P 1'
#
loop_
_entity.id
_entity.type
_entity.pdbx_description
1 polymer ?
#
loop_
_entity_poly.entity_id
_entity_poly.type
_entity_poly.pdbx_seq_one_letter_code
_entity_poly.pdbx_strand_id
1 'polypeptide(L)'
;MIAMALANEPDLLIADEPTTALDVTVQAQILKLLKDIQSRLGMSMLFITHDLGIVRRIADRVCVMSMGKIVEQGPVERIFTAPEHPYTRALLAAEPKPDPAPLQPAAPVVVQTNGLKVWFPIKRGVLRRVVGHIKAVDGVSIEVRKGETLGVVGESGSGKTTLGLALLRLISSDGPVVFMGNQLQGLKFKEMRPFRRDMQIVFQDPFGSLSPRMSIADILAEGLDVHQPKLTREERDQRVVRALEDVGLDPESRFRYPHEYSGGQRQRIAVARTLVLEPTFIVLDEPTSALDMLIQAQIVDLLRDLQKRRNLTYLFISHDLRVVAALASRLMVMRHGKVVEEGPAMELFKNPKSDYTRALFAAAFKLETASEGVVAQ
;
A
#
# COMPACT_ATOMS: atom_id res chain seq x y z
N MET A 1 0.20 14.64 -20.26
CA MET A 1 -0.63 15.70 -19.59
C MET A 1 0.19 16.97 -19.37
N ILE A 2 1.36 16.98 -18.72
CA ILE A 2 2.18 18.21 -18.49
C ILE A 2 2.45 18.96 -19.79
N ALA A 3 2.96 18.30 -20.84
CA ALA A 3 3.22 18.94 -22.15
C ALA A 3 1.97 19.59 -22.76
N MET A 4 0.80 19.01 -22.57
CA MET A 4 -0.48 19.56 -23.06
C MET A 4 -0.87 20.82 -22.28
N ALA A 5 -0.70 20.84 -20.96
CA ALA A 5 -0.98 22.01 -20.13
C ALA A 5 -0.03 23.20 -20.43
N LEU A 6 1.20 22.91 -20.88
CA LEU A 6 2.23 23.91 -21.21
C LEU A 6 2.21 24.38 -22.66
N ALA A 7 1.40 23.76 -23.53
CA ALA A 7 1.42 24.04 -24.97
C ALA A 7 1.12 25.50 -25.33
N ASN A 8 0.39 26.22 -24.46
CA ASN A 8 0.05 27.63 -24.66
C ASN A 8 0.85 28.60 -23.78
N GLU A 9 1.98 28.15 -23.23
CA GLU A 9 2.86 28.96 -22.36
C GLU A 9 2.10 29.74 -21.28
N PRO A 10 1.37 29.07 -20.37
CA PRO A 10 0.51 29.73 -19.42
C PRO A 10 1.29 30.53 -18.35
N ASP A 11 0.74 31.64 -17.87
CA ASP A 11 1.29 32.40 -16.74
C ASP A 11 1.11 31.67 -15.41
N LEU A 12 0.10 30.78 -15.30
CA LEU A 12 -0.19 29.98 -14.12
C LEU A 12 -0.46 28.51 -14.49
N LEU A 13 0.29 27.61 -13.89
CA LEU A 13 0.07 26.16 -13.93
C LEU A 13 -0.62 25.70 -12.65
N ILE A 14 -1.77 25.06 -12.76
CA ILE A 14 -2.43 24.35 -11.65
C ILE A 14 -2.06 22.88 -11.79
N ALA A 15 -1.30 22.36 -10.81
CA ALA A 15 -0.87 20.98 -10.73
C ALA A 15 -1.62 20.31 -9.56
N ASP A 16 -2.67 19.56 -9.90
CA ASP A 16 -3.51 18.83 -8.94
C ASP A 16 -3.00 17.41 -8.80
N GLU A 17 -2.37 17.12 -7.66
CA GLU A 17 -1.73 15.84 -7.33
C GLU A 17 -0.90 15.25 -8.50
N PRO A 18 0.02 15.99 -9.11
CA PRO A 18 0.68 15.56 -10.36
C PRO A 18 1.61 14.37 -10.19
N THR A 19 1.87 13.95 -8.97
CA THR A 19 2.76 12.83 -8.61
C THR A 19 2.03 11.67 -7.97
N THR A 20 0.72 11.75 -7.79
CA THR A 20 -0.11 10.65 -7.24
C THR A 20 -0.02 9.43 -8.14
N ALA A 21 0.07 8.25 -7.55
CA ALA A 21 0.27 6.95 -8.22
C ALA A 21 1.61 6.78 -8.98
N LEU A 22 2.58 7.68 -8.81
CA LEU A 22 3.92 7.51 -9.31
C LEU A 22 4.82 6.91 -8.22
N ASP A 23 5.77 6.08 -8.62
CA ASP A 23 6.83 5.66 -7.70
C ASP A 23 7.73 6.84 -7.34
N VAL A 24 8.42 6.73 -6.21
CA VAL A 24 9.21 7.81 -5.60
C VAL A 24 10.29 8.35 -6.54
N THR A 25 10.83 7.50 -7.41
CA THR A 25 11.89 7.87 -8.36
C THR A 25 11.35 8.74 -9.47
N VAL A 26 10.24 8.32 -10.09
CA VAL A 26 9.56 9.09 -11.14
C VAL A 26 9.00 10.39 -10.55
N GLN A 27 8.47 10.34 -9.32
CA GLN A 27 8.00 11.52 -8.59
C GLN A 27 9.11 12.60 -8.48
N ALA A 28 10.31 12.21 -8.05
CA ALA A 28 11.45 13.13 -7.96
C ALA A 28 11.83 13.76 -9.31
N GLN A 29 11.79 12.97 -10.39
CA GLN A 29 12.06 13.46 -11.76
C GLN A 29 11.00 14.46 -12.24
N ILE A 30 9.72 14.19 -11.99
CA ILE A 30 8.62 15.10 -12.35
C ILE A 30 8.71 16.42 -11.58
N LEU A 31 9.00 16.36 -10.27
CA LEU A 31 9.16 17.57 -9.46
C LEU A 31 10.32 18.45 -9.95
N LYS A 32 11.46 17.83 -10.28
CA LYS A 32 12.59 18.53 -10.87
C LYS A 32 12.20 19.17 -12.21
N LEU A 33 11.55 18.40 -13.10
CA LEU A 33 11.08 18.90 -14.40
C LEU A 33 10.15 20.11 -14.24
N LEU A 34 9.16 20.05 -13.32
CA LEU A 34 8.22 21.15 -13.07
C LEU A 34 8.94 22.41 -12.59
N LYS A 35 9.93 22.25 -11.69
CA LYS A 35 10.72 23.37 -11.18
C LYS A 35 11.63 23.99 -12.25
N ASP A 36 12.23 23.17 -13.09
CA ASP A 36 13.05 23.64 -14.22
C ASP A 36 12.19 24.40 -15.24
N ILE A 37 10.99 23.90 -15.55
CA ILE A 37 10.04 24.56 -16.45
C ILE A 37 9.53 25.87 -15.84
N GLN A 38 9.16 25.87 -14.57
CA GLN A 38 8.73 27.09 -13.84
C GLN A 38 9.80 28.18 -13.95
N SER A 39 11.07 27.83 -13.70
CA SER A 39 12.18 28.79 -13.77
C SER A 39 12.43 29.30 -15.19
N ARG A 40 12.29 28.44 -16.21
CA ARG A 40 12.52 28.80 -17.61
C ARG A 40 11.44 29.69 -18.20
N LEU A 41 10.17 29.43 -17.87
CA LEU A 41 9.01 30.17 -18.39
C LEU A 41 8.60 31.34 -17.50
N GLY A 42 9.16 31.48 -16.29
CA GLY A 42 8.76 32.52 -15.34
C GLY A 42 7.32 32.39 -14.84
N MET A 43 6.71 31.22 -15.02
CA MET A 43 5.28 31.00 -14.66
C MET A 43 5.11 30.80 -13.17
N SER A 44 3.92 31.16 -12.66
CA SER A 44 3.47 30.81 -11.31
C SER A 44 2.92 29.38 -11.28
N MET A 45 3.03 28.71 -10.13
CA MET A 45 2.51 27.36 -9.97
C MET A 45 1.65 27.24 -8.71
N LEU A 46 0.42 26.76 -8.86
CA LEU A 46 -0.43 26.32 -7.76
C LEU A 46 -0.34 24.79 -7.68
N PHE A 47 0.35 24.29 -6.65
CA PHE A 47 0.59 22.87 -6.46
C PHE A 47 -0.30 22.31 -5.38
N ILE A 48 -1.17 21.34 -5.71
CA ILE A 48 -2.07 20.69 -4.77
C ILE A 48 -1.52 19.30 -4.48
N THR A 49 -1.30 18.96 -3.22
CA THR A 49 -0.78 17.67 -2.79
C THR A 49 -1.07 17.42 -1.30
N HIS A 50 -1.12 16.17 -0.93
CA HIS A 50 -1.15 15.72 0.47
C HIS A 50 0.25 15.35 1.00
N ASP A 51 1.30 15.33 0.16
CA ASP A 51 2.67 15.00 0.58
C ASP A 51 3.40 16.26 1.09
N LEU A 52 3.55 16.31 2.41
CA LEU A 52 4.23 17.43 3.10
C LEU A 52 5.73 17.52 2.75
N GLY A 53 6.37 16.40 2.41
CA GLY A 53 7.76 16.36 1.97
C GLY A 53 7.95 17.10 0.64
N ILE A 54 6.99 16.95 -0.28
CA ILE A 54 6.96 17.70 -1.54
C ILE A 54 6.75 19.19 -1.26
N VAL A 55 5.72 19.53 -0.48
CA VAL A 55 5.40 20.94 -0.14
C VAL A 55 6.62 21.66 0.41
N ARG A 56 7.31 21.06 1.39
CA ARG A 56 8.50 21.67 2.03
C ARG A 56 9.63 21.99 1.05
N ARG A 57 9.71 21.29 -0.07
CA ARG A 57 10.82 21.42 -1.05
C ARG A 57 10.53 22.38 -2.19
N ILE A 58 9.29 22.44 -2.65
CA ILE A 58 8.96 23.17 -3.86
C ILE A 58 8.16 24.43 -3.62
N ALA A 59 7.45 24.52 -2.50
CA ALA A 59 6.56 25.64 -2.21
C ALA A 59 7.29 26.79 -1.51
N ASP A 60 6.98 28.03 -1.92
CA ASP A 60 7.40 29.25 -1.22
C ASP A 60 6.40 29.59 -0.11
N ARG A 61 5.11 29.36 -0.39
CA ARG A 61 3.97 29.60 0.51
C ARG A 61 3.05 28.39 0.54
N VAL A 62 2.43 28.18 1.71
CA VAL A 62 1.51 27.05 1.95
C VAL A 62 0.14 27.57 2.37
N CYS A 63 -0.92 26.99 1.82
CA CYS A 63 -2.28 27.10 2.32
C CYS A 63 -2.73 25.73 2.80
N VAL A 64 -2.96 25.56 4.11
CA VAL A 64 -3.51 24.34 4.69
C VAL A 64 -5.02 24.40 4.63
N MET A 65 -5.63 23.39 4.01
CA MET A 65 -7.09 23.32 3.87
C MET A 65 -7.67 22.18 4.70
N SER A 66 -8.83 22.42 5.32
CA SER A 66 -9.64 21.42 6.01
C SER A 66 -11.12 21.75 5.84
N MET A 67 -11.94 20.74 5.52
CA MET A 67 -13.40 20.87 5.35
C MET A 67 -13.80 22.05 4.42
N GLY A 68 -13.07 22.19 3.32
CA GLY A 68 -13.34 23.24 2.31
C GLY A 68 -12.90 24.64 2.70
N LYS A 69 -12.21 24.83 3.84
CA LYS A 69 -11.75 26.14 4.34
C LYS A 69 -10.22 26.16 4.45
N ILE A 70 -9.63 27.32 4.17
CA ILE A 70 -8.22 27.57 4.51
C ILE A 70 -8.17 27.81 6.02
N VAL A 71 -7.47 26.92 6.75
CA VAL A 71 -7.35 26.97 8.21
C VAL A 71 -6.06 27.65 8.64
N GLU A 72 -5.01 27.60 7.80
CA GLU A 72 -3.75 28.27 8.04
C GLU A 72 -3.04 28.56 6.72
N GLN A 73 -2.32 29.70 6.63
CA GLN A 73 -1.51 30.03 5.45
C GLN A 73 -0.29 30.86 5.83
N GLY A 74 0.79 30.71 5.08
CA GLY A 74 2.01 31.47 5.32
C GLY A 74 3.21 30.97 4.52
N PRO A 75 4.40 31.56 4.76
CA PRO A 75 5.66 31.03 4.24
C PRO A 75 5.85 29.55 4.69
N VAL A 76 6.43 28.73 3.83
CA VAL A 76 6.64 27.29 4.11
C VAL A 76 7.37 27.07 5.44
N GLU A 77 8.45 27.80 5.70
CA GLU A 77 9.23 27.65 6.93
C GLU A 77 8.38 27.88 8.20
N ARG A 78 7.52 28.94 8.21
CA ARG A 78 6.65 29.21 9.35
C ARG A 78 5.66 28.08 9.61
N ILE A 79 4.99 27.59 8.54
CA ILE A 79 3.99 26.52 8.66
C ILE A 79 4.62 25.23 9.22
N PHE A 80 5.86 24.90 8.80
CA PHE A 80 6.54 23.69 9.25
C PHE A 80 7.21 23.81 10.64
N THR A 81 7.64 25.01 11.04
CA THR A 81 8.38 25.19 12.31
C THR A 81 7.52 25.70 13.45
N ALA A 82 6.51 26.51 13.16
CA ALA A 82 5.65 27.15 14.14
C ALA A 82 4.18 27.16 13.72
N PRO A 83 3.55 25.97 13.50
CA PRO A 83 2.15 25.89 13.13
C PRO A 83 1.24 26.39 14.26
N GLU A 84 0.27 27.23 13.92
CA GLU A 84 -0.64 27.83 14.89
C GLU A 84 -1.95 27.04 14.99
N HIS A 85 -2.49 26.57 13.87
CA HIS A 85 -3.78 25.90 13.85
C HIS A 85 -3.65 24.44 14.35
N PRO A 86 -4.59 23.94 15.20
CA PRO A 86 -4.53 22.58 15.72
C PRO A 86 -4.50 21.49 14.64
N TYR A 87 -5.25 21.69 13.54
CA TYR A 87 -5.24 20.77 12.40
C TYR A 87 -3.87 20.70 11.72
N THR A 88 -3.20 21.84 11.51
CA THR A 88 -1.84 21.88 10.93
C THR A 88 -0.84 21.13 11.81
N ARG A 89 -0.92 21.36 13.15
CA ARG A 89 -0.07 20.61 14.10
C ARG A 89 -0.32 19.10 14.04
N ALA A 90 -1.59 18.69 14.00
CA ALA A 90 -1.94 17.28 13.86
C ALA A 90 -1.45 16.68 12.53
N LEU A 91 -1.59 17.43 11.43
CA LEU A 91 -1.14 17.01 10.10
C LEU A 91 0.39 16.83 10.05
N LEU A 92 1.16 17.77 10.61
CA LEU A 92 2.63 17.69 10.68
C LEU A 92 3.12 16.59 11.65
N ALA A 93 2.34 16.29 12.69
CA ALA A 93 2.65 15.23 13.66
C ALA A 93 2.24 13.82 13.19
N ALA A 94 1.47 13.73 12.11
CA ALA A 94 0.88 12.47 11.62
C ALA A 94 1.86 11.54 10.89
N GLU A 95 3.15 11.90 10.79
CA GLU A 95 4.13 11.01 10.18
C GLU A 95 4.22 9.70 10.98
N PRO A 96 4.01 8.54 10.33
CA PRO A 96 4.02 7.25 11.02
C PRO A 96 5.38 6.98 11.66
N LYS A 97 5.40 6.80 12.99
CA LYS A 97 6.65 6.50 13.71
C LYS A 97 7.00 5.01 13.58
N PRO A 98 8.28 4.66 13.36
CA PRO A 98 8.73 3.27 13.34
C PRO A 98 8.48 2.59 14.69
N ASP A 99 7.60 1.58 14.71
CA ASP A 99 7.34 0.70 15.85
C ASP A 99 6.91 -0.69 15.34
N PRO A 100 7.76 -1.37 14.54
CA PRO A 100 7.43 -2.68 13.99
C PRO A 100 7.36 -3.73 15.10
N ALA A 101 6.55 -4.77 14.89
CA ALA A 101 6.57 -5.94 15.75
C ALA A 101 7.98 -6.55 15.80
N PRO A 102 8.47 -6.98 16.96
CA PRO A 102 9.80 -7.57 17.07
C PRO A 102 9.89 -8.88 16.27
N LEU A 103 11.03 -9.10 15.62
CA LEU A 103 11.30 -10.36 14.93
C LEU A 103 11.34 -11.51 15.94
N GLN A 104 10.61 -12.57 15.62
CA GLN A 104 10.57 -13.81 16.41
C GLN A 104 11.11 -14.99 15.59
N PRO A 105 12.43 -15.21 15.55
CA PRO A 105 13.04 -16.25 14.71
C PRO A 105 12.53 -17.67 14.99
N ALA A 106 12.08 -17.92 16.23
CA ALA A 106 11.52 -19.22 16.63
C ALA A 106 10.01 -19.38 16.32
N ALA A 107 9.33 -18.31 15.86
CA ALA A 107 7.91 -18.41 15.52
C ALA A 107 7.70 -19.34 14.30
N PRO A 108 6.57 -20.08 14.27
CA PRO A 108 6.29 -20.98 13.16
C PRO A 108 6.13 -20.22 11.84
N VAL A 109 6.56 -20.85 10.75
CA VAL A 109 6.40 -20.32 9.39
C VAL A 109 4.94 -20.40 8.98
N VAL A 110 4.37 -19.27 8.55
CA VAL A 110 2.99 -19.19 8.07
C VAL A 110 2.94 -19.35 6.55
N VAL A 111 3.79 -18.62 5.83
CA VAL A 111 3.86 -18.71 4.36
C VAL A 111 5.31 -18.85 3.95
N GLN A 112 5.57 -19.78 3.01
CA GLN A 112 6.88 -19.90 2.38
C GLN A 112 6.76 -20.28 0.91
N THR A 113 7.73 -19.82 0.12
CA THR A 113 7.90 -20.25 -1.28
C THR A 113 9.39 -20.29 -1.64
N ASN A 114 9.72 -21.11 -2.61
CA ASN A 114 11.08 -21.24 -3.12
C ASN A 114 11.07 -21.16 -4.65
N GLY A 115 11.75 -20.16 -5.20
CA GLY A 115 11.87 -19.99 -6.64
C GLY A 115 10.56 -19.70 -7.37
N LEU A 116 9.60 -19.00 -6.71
CA LEU A 116 8.28 -18.69 -7.29
C LEU A 116 8.42 -17.88 -8.56
N LYS A 117 7.68 -18.27 -9.62
CA LYS A 117 7.67 -17.59 -10.91
C LYS A 117 6.24 -17.30 -11.35
N VAL A 118 6.02 -16.09 -11.86
CA VAL A 118 4.80 -15.68 -12.55
C VAL A 118 5.19 -15.01 -13.85
N TRP A 119 4.97 -15.72 -14.95
CA TRP A 119 5.34 -15.28 -16.29
C TRP A 119 4.09 -15.15 -17.16
N PHE A 120 3.76 -13.95 -17.57
CA PHE A 120 2.63 -13.68 -18.45
C PHE A 120 3.07 -13.81 -19.92
N PRO A 121 2.42 -14.67 -20.73
CA PRO A 121 2.80 -14.86 -22.12
C PRO A 121 2.41 -13.65 -22.98
N ILE A 122 3.36 -13.16 -23.78
CA ILE A 122 3.13 -12.12 -24.79
C ILE A 122 2.70 -12.85 -26.08
N LYS A 123 1.43 -12.67 -26.47
CA LYS A 123 0.85 -13.28 -27.66
C LYS A 123 0.78 -12.28 -28.80
N ARG A 124 1.27 -12.65 -30.00
CA ARG A 124 1.22 -11.81 -31.23
C ARG A 124 0.58 -12.54 -32.40
N GLY A 125 0.04 -11.74 -33.33
CA GLY A 125 -0.57 -12.20 -34.56
C GLY A 125 -1.97 -12.80 -34.38
N VAL A 126 -2.64 -13.10 -35.51
CA VAL A 126 -4.02 -13.65 -35.55
C VAL A 126 -4.11 -14.99 -34.83
N LEU A 127 -3.05 -15.81 -34.91
CA LEU A 127 -2.98 -17.13 -34.25
C LEU A 127 -2.52 -17.05 -32.79
N ARG A 128 -2.39 -15.85 -32.19
CA ARG A 128 -2.01 -15.62 -30.78
C ARG A 128 -0.77 -16.44 -30.36
N ARG A 129 0.26 -16.55 -31.20
CA ARG A 129 1.49 -17.27 -30.86
C ARG A 129 2.26 -16.55 -29.75
N VAL A 130 2.76 -17.32 -28.78
CA VAL A 130 3.60 -16.80 -27.70
C VAL A 130 4.96 -16.43 -28.28
N VAL A 131 5.33 -15.14 -28.19
CA VAL A 131 6.59 -14.60 -28.70
C VAL A 131 7.56 -14.18 -27.58
N GLY A 132 7.12 -14.27 -26.33
CA GLY A 132 7.91 -13.93 -25.14
C GLY A 132 7.07 -13.97 -23.88
N HIS A 133 7.67 -13.58 -22.75
CA HIS A 133 7.00 -13.52 -21.46
C HIS A 133 7.36 -12.24 -20.72
N ILE A 134 6.38 -11.65 -20.06
CA ILE A 134 6.60 -10.65 -19.02
C ILE A 134 6.85 -11.42 -17.72
N LYS A 135 8.06 -11.36 -17.19
CA LYS A 135 8.47 -12.05 -15.96
C LYS A 135 8.15 -11.18 -14.75
N ALA A 136 6.87 -11.15 -14.36
CA ALA A 136 6.41 -10.29 -13.27
C ALA A 136 6.95 -10.75 -11.90
N VAL A 137 7.16 -12.06 -11.70
CA VAL A 137 7.90 -12.64 -10.57
C VAL A 137 8.83 -13.69 -11.17
N ASP A 138 10.12 -13.64 -10.86
CA ASP A 138 11.15 -14.46 -11.49
C ASP A 138 12.12 -15.05 -10.46
N GLY A 139 11.72 -16.17 -9.86
CA GLY A 139 12.55 -16.93 -8.93
C GLY A 139 12.58 -16.36 -7.51
N VAL A 140 11.45 -15.82 -7.03
CA VAL A 140 11.35 -15.25 -5.68
C VAL A 140 11.18 -16.34 -4.63
N SER A 141 12.01 -16.28 -3.57
CA SER A 141 11.90 -17.14 -2.39
C SER A 141 11.61 -16.27 -1.19
N ILE A 142 10.61 -16.61 -0.39
CA ILE A 142 10.26 -15.91 0.85
C ILE A 142 9.84 -16.89 1.94
N GLU A 143 9.98 -16.43 3.17
CA GLU A 143 9.47 -17.08 4.37
C GLU A 143 8.89 -15.99 5.27
N VAL A 144 7.63 -16.14 5.70
CA VAL A 144 6.96 -15.19 6.62
C VAL A 144 6.52 -15.95 7.86
N ARG A 145 6.92 -15.46 9.03
CA ARG A 145 6.65 -16.11 10.32
C ARG A 145 5.42 -15.51 10.99
N LYS A 146 4.83 -16.25 11.91
CA LYS A 146 3.65 -15.83 12.66
C LYS A 146 3.91 -14.54 13.43
N GLY A 147 3.00 -13.57 13.31
CA GLY A 147 3.13 -12.26 13.94
C GLY A 147 4.12 -11.30 13.25
N GLU A 148 4.75 -11.73 12.16
CA GLU A 148 5.68 -10.91 11.38
C GLU A 148 4.94 -10.00 10.38
N THR A 149 5.50 -8.82 10.11
CA THR A 149 5.19 -8.03 8.93
C THR A 149 6.38 -8.03 7.98
N LEU A 150 6.24 -8.71 6.84
CA LEU A 150 7.18 -8.60 5.73
C LEU A 150 6.76 -7.44 4.82
N GLY A 151 7.51 -6.34 4.84
CA GLY A 151 7.35 -5.23 3.91
C GLY A 151 7.91 -5.59 2.53
N VAL A 152 7.16 -5.31 1.47
CA VAL A 152 7.61 -5.50 0.08
C VAL A 152 7.58 -4.15 -0.63
N VAL A 153 8.75 -3.67 -1.05
CA VAL A 153 8.93 -2.36 -1.67
C VAL A 153 9.62 -2.47 -3.02
N GLY A 154 9.54 -1.41 -3.82
CA GLY A 154 10.15 -1.32 -5.15
C GLY A 154 9.31 -0.45 -6.07
N GLU A 155 9.84 -0.12 -7.24
CA GLU A 155 9.15 0.70 -8.25
C GLU A 155 7.83 0.10 -8.72
N SER A 156 6.98 0.92 -9.34
CA SER A 156 5.77 0.44 -10.01
C SER A 156 6.16 -0.60 -11.09
N GLY A 157 5.38 -1.68 -11.17
CA GLY A 157 5.70 -2.77 -12.11
C GLY A 157 6.83 -3.72 -11.66
N SER A 158 7.43 -3.56 -10.46
CA SER A 158 8.47 -4.48 -9.96
C SER A 158 7.97 -5.88 -9.60
N GLY A 159 6.64 -6.12 -9.58
CA GLY A 159 6.03 -7.43 -9.35
C GLY A 159 5.43 -7.66 -7.96
N LYS A 160 5.38 -6.65 -7.08
CA LYS A 160 4.89 -6.73 -5.69
C LYS A 160 3.48 -7.29 -5.56
N THR A 161 2.51 -6.64 -6.20
CA THR A 161 1.10 -7.09 -6.25
C THR A 161 0.99 -8.50 -6.83
N THR A 162 1.73 -8.77 -7.91
CA THR A 162 1.75 -10.10 -8.54
C THR A 162 2.27 -11.17 -7.58
N LEU A 163 3.29 -10.87 -6.78
CA LEU A 163 3.80 -11.75 -5.73
C LEU A 163 2.70 -12.05 -4.69
N GLY A 164 2.04 -11.02 -4.16
CA GLY A 164 0.94 -11.18 -3.19
C GLY A 164 -0.19 -12.05 -3.73
N LEU A 165 -0.65 -11.80 -4.96
CA LEU A 165 -1.69 -12.59 -5.63
C LEU A 165 -1.27 -14.05 -5.87
N ALA A 166 0.00 -14.28 -6.21
CA ALA A 166 0.53 -15.64 -6.43
C ALA A 166 0.61 -16.44 -5.13
N LEU A 167 1.02 -15.82 -4.02
CA LEU A 167 1.04 -16.46 -2.70
C LEU A 167 -0.37 -16.88 -2.24
N LEU A 168 -1.37 -16.05 -2.53
CA LEU A 168 -2.78 -16.36 -2.24
C LEU A 168 -3.40 -17.33 -3.27
N ARG A 169 -2.66 -17.79 -4.27
CA ARG A 169 -3.17 -18.64 -5.35
C ARG A 169 -4.38 -18.03 -6.07
N LEU A 170 -4.41 -16.70 -6.19
CA LEU A 170 -5.40 -15.97 -6.99
C LEU A 170 -5.02 -15.90 -8.46
N ILE A 171 -3.72 -16.06 -8.77
CA ILE A 171 -3.18 -16.18 -10.11
C ILE A 171 -2.31 -17.44 -10.21
N SER A 172 -2.12 -17.95 -11.44
CA SER A 172 -1.27 -19.09 -11.69
C SER A 172 0.21 -18.74 -11.50
N SER A 173 0.96 -19.62 -10.87
CA SER A 173 2.39 -19.49 -10.64
C SER A 173 3.10 -20.83 -10.72
N ASP A 174 4.38 -20.82 -11.08
CA ASP A 174 5.28 -21.98 -11.00
C ASP A 174 6.11 -21.88 -9.73
N GLY A 175 6.43 -23.02 -9.12
CA GLY A 175 7.12 -23.10 -7.82
C GLY A 175 6.16 -23.39 -6.66
N PRO A 176 6.68 -23.95 -5.56
CA PRO A 176 5.87 -24.33 -4.41
C PRO A 176 5.39 -23.08 -3.66
N VAL A 177 4.14 -23.12 -3.20
CA VAL A 177 3.61 -22.21 -2.17
C VAL A 177 3.13 -23.08 -1.02
N VAL A 178 3.72 -22.90 0.14
CA VAL A 178 3.38 -23.64 1.37
C VAL A 178 2.77 -22.69 2.37
N PHE A 179 1.59 -23.03 2.89
CA PHE A 179 0.87 -22.28 3.92
C PHE A 179 0.64 -23.18 5.13
N MET A 180 1.17 -22.77 6.30
CA MET A 180 1.08 -23.51 7.56
C MET A 180 1.43 -25.00 7.37
N GLY A 181 2.53 -25.29 6.65
CA GLY A 181 3.01 -26.65 6.35
C GLY A 181 2.28 -27.38 5.23
N ASN A 182 1.22 -26.82 4.65
CA ASN A 182 0.45 -27.43 3.57
C ASN A 182 0.87 -26.87 2.21
N GLN A 183 1.20 -27.75 1.27
CA GLN A 183 1.52 -27.35 -0.09
C GLN A 183 0.25 -26.99 -0.86
N LEU A 184 0.18 -25.76 -1.37
CA LEU A 184 -0.99 -25.24 -2.09
C LEU A 184 -0.90 -25.44 -3.61
N GLN A 185 0.28 -25.77 -4.13
CA GLN A 185 0.47 -25.97 -5.57
C GLN A 185 -0.32 -27.19 -6.05
N GLY A 186 -1.05 -27.03 -7.16
CA GLY A 186 -1.88 -28.10 -7.74
C GLY A 186 -3.26 -28.28 -7.10
N LEU A 187 -3.55 -27.66 -5.97
CA LEU A 187 -4.87 -27.74 -5.35
C LEU A 187 -5.95 -27.14 -6.25
N LYS A 188 -7.08 -27.84 -6.36
CA LYS A 188 -8.28 -27.37 -7.07
C LYS A 188 -9.06 -26.36 -6.23
N PHE A 189 -10.02 -25.68 -6.86
CA PHE A 189 -10.83 -24.64 -6.22
C PHE A 189 -11.47 -25.07 -4.88
N LYS A 190 -12.05 -26.28 -4.83
CA LYS A 190 -12.68 -26.81 -3.61
C LYS A 190 -11.67 -27.10 -2.50
N GLU A 191 -10.48 -27.57 -2.87
CA GLU A 191 -9.39 -27.89 -1.95
C GLU A 191 -8.72 -26.61 -1.40
N MET A 192 -8.69 -25.53 -2.20
CA MET A 192 -8.21 -24.22 -1.77
C MET A 192 -9.17 -23.48 -0.82
N ARG A 193 -10.47 -23.82 -0.84
CA ARG A 193 -11.49 -23.07 -0.08
C ARG A 193 -11.21 -22.97 1.43
N PRO A 194 -10.78 -24.01 2.15
CA PRO A 194 -10.43 -23.90 3.57
C PRO A 194 -9.30 -22.88 3.82
N PHE A 195 -8.24 -22.93 2.99
CA PHE A 195 -7.09 -22.00 3.14
C PHE A 195 -7.45 -20.55 2.84
N ARG A 196 -8.38 -20.29 1.93
CA ARG A 196 -8.84 -18.93 1.62
C ARG A 196 -9.52 -18.21 2.77
N ARG A 197 -10.04 -18.94 3.76
CA ARG A 197 -10.52 -18.35 5.00
C ARG A 197 -9.37 -17.72 5.79
N ASP A 198 -8.25 -18.43 5.87
CA ASP A 198 -7.11 -18.05 6.71
C ASP A 198 -6.11 -17.13 5.97
N MET A 199 -6.23 -17.03 4.64
CA MET A 199 -5.41 -16.20 3.76
C MET A 199 -6.27 -15.14 3.09
N GLN A 200 -6.14 -13.90 3.51
CA GLN A 200 -6.99 -12.79 3.04
C GLN A 200 -6.18 -11.70 2.35
N ILE A 201 -6.86 -10.81 1.62
CA ILE A 201 -6.26 -9.67 0.94
C ILE A 201 -7.08 -8.40 1.15
N VAL A 202 -6.38 -7.30 1.42
CA VAL A 202 -6.91 -5.94 1.28
C VAL A 202 -6.31 -5.36 0.01
N PHE A 203 -7.16 -5.01 -0.95
CA PHE A 203 -6.74 -4.46 -2.24
C PHE A 203 -6.45 -2.96 -2.17
N GLN A 204 -5.66 -2.47 -3.11
CA GLN A 204 -5.24 -1.08 -3.26
C GLN A 204 -6.42 -0.11 -3.40
N ASP A 205 -7.46 -0.49 -4.14
CA ASP A 205 -8.64 0.35 -4.37
C ASP A 205 -9.81 -0.06 -3.47
N PRO A 206 -10.07 0.69 -2.36
CA PRO A 206 -11.21 0.41 -1.51
C PRO A 206 -12.55 0.69 -2.18
N PHE A 207 -12.59 1.59 -3.20
CA PHE A 207 -13.81 1.91 -3.93
C PHE A 207 -14.22 0.75 -4.84
N GLY A 208 -13.29 0.21 -5.62
CA GLY A 208 -13.54 -0.92 -6.51
C GLY A 208 -13.72 -2.25 -5.77
N SER A 209 -13.22 -2.35 -4.53
CA SER A 209 -13.28 -3.59 -3.75
C SER A 209 -14.59 -3.79 -2.98
N LEU A 210 -15.38 -2.74 -2.74
CA LEU A 210 -16.66 -2.78 -2.03
C LEU A 210 -17.82 -2.60 -3.03
N SER A 211 -18.76 -3.54 -3.03
CA SER A 211 -19.94 -3.43 -3.89
C SER A 211 -20.81 -2.23 -3.50
N PRO A 212 -21.04 -1.23 -4.39
CA PRO A 212 -21.82 -0.05 -4.04
C PRO A 212 -23.31 -0.33 -3.84
N ARG A 213 -23.76 -1.54 -4.19
CA ARG A 213 -25.18 -1.96 -4.14
C ARG A 213 -25.50 -2.82 -2.91
N MET A 214 -24.52 -3.14 -2.09
CA MET A 214 -24.67 -3.95 -0.89
C MET A 214 -24.50 -3.08 0.35
N SER A 215 -25.25 -3.39 1.42
CA SER A 215 -25.00 -2.79 2.73
C SER A 215 -23.65 -3.25 3.30
N ILE A 216 -23.08 -2.50 4.23
CA ILE A 216 -21.84 -2.91 4.89
C ILE A 216 -22.01 -4.27 5.59
N ALA A 217 -23.16 -4.52 6.21
CA ALA A 217 -23.47 -5.82 6.80
C ALA A 217 -23.37 -6.96 5.77
N ASP A 218 -23.96 -6.78 4.58
CA ASP A 218 -23.93 -7.79 3.52
C ASP A 218 -22.52 -8.02 3.00
N ILE A 219 -21.75 -6.94 2.79
CA ILE A 219 -20.35 -7.00 2.33
C ILE A 219 -19.48 -7.78 3.32
N LEU A 220 -19.63 -7.54 4.63
CA LEU A 220 -18.88 -8.23 5.68
C LEU A 220 -19.34 -9.67 5.82
N ALA A 221 -20.64 -9.94 5.71
CA ALA A 221 -21.22 -11.27 5.87
C ALA A 221 -20.94 -12.20 4.67
N GLU A 222 -20.67 -11.68 3.46
CA GLU A 222 -20.45 -12.49 2.26
C GLU A 222 -19.39 -13.58 2.44
N GLY A 223 -18.26 -13.23 3.09
CA GLY A 223 -17.23 -14.21 3.42
C GLY A 223 -17.69 -15.29 4.41
N LEU A 224 -18.52 -14.93 5.38
CA LEU A 224 -19.09 -15.88 6.35
C LEU A 224 -20.05 -16.85 5.66
N ASP A 225 -20.88 -16.38 4.74
CA ASP A 225 -21.82 -17.22 3.97
C ASP A 225 -21.08 -18.28 3.16
N VAL A 226 -19.93 -17.92 2.59
CA VAL A 226 -19.10 -18.84 1.82
C VAL A 226 -18.37 -19.83 2.72
N HIS A 227 -17.72 -19.37 3.79
CA HIS A 227 -16.78 -20.17 4.58
C HIS A 227 -17.40 -20.80 5.81
N GLN A 228 -18.50 -20.26 6.34
CA GLN A 228 -19.17 -20.69 7.55
C GLN A 228 -20.70 -20.72 7.38
N PRO A 229 -21.24 -21.46 6.41
CA PRO A 229 -22.66 -21.44 6.04
C PRO A 229 -23.60 -21.97 7.13
N LYS A 230 -23.06 -22.55 8.22
CA LYS A 230 -23.84 -23.08 9.34
C LYS A 230 -24.10 -22.04 10.44
N LEU A 231 -23.51 -20.84 10.35
CA LEU A 231 -23.77 -19.78 11.33
C LEU A 231 -25.22 -19.34 11.28
N THR A 232 -25.82 -19.15 12.45
CA THR A 232 -27.13 -18.51 12.58
C THR A 232 -27.04 -17.04 12.17
N ARG A 233 -28.20 -16.42 11.95
CA ARG A 233 -28.27 -15.00 11.63
C ARG A 233 -27.66 -14.13 12.75
N GLU A 234 -27.95 -14.47 14.00
CA GLU A 234 -27.44 -13.78 15.18
C GLU A 234 -25.92 -13.90 15.32
N GLU A 235 -25.38 -15.10 15.14
CA GLU A 235 -23.93 -15.32 15.19
C GLU A 235 -23.20 -14.56 14.10
N ARG A 236 -23.80 -14.50 12.89
CA ARG A 236 -23.27 -13.73 11.77
C ARG A 236 -23.26 -12.24 12.06
N ASP A 237 -24.38 -11.69 12.54
CA ASP A 237 -24.49 -10.27 12.91
C ASP A 237 -23.50 -9.90 14.00
N GLN A 238 -23.33 -10.73 15.03
CA GLN A 238 -22.34 -10.53 16.09
C GLN A 238 -20.90 -10.47 15.54
N ARG A 239 -20.54 -11.27 14.52
CA ARG A 239 -19.22 -11.21 13.90
C ARG A 239 -19.03 -9.95 13.08
N VAL A 240 -20.07 -9.51 12.37
CA VAL A 240 -20.06 -8.23 11.64
C VAL A 240 -19.87 -7.07 12.60
N VAL A 241 -20.61 -7.04 13.69
CA VAL A 241 -20.50 -6.02 14.76
C VAL A 241 -19.07 -5.97 15.30
N ARG A 242 -18.51 -7.11 15.72
CA ARG A 242 -17.13 -7.19 16.23
C ARG A 242 -16.09 -6.72 15.21
N ALA A 243 -16.27 -7.07 13.93
CA ALA A 243 -15.35 -6.65 12.89
C ALA A 243 -15.37 -5.12 12.67
N LEU A 244 -16.53 -4.48 12.83
CA LEU A 244 -16.65 -3.02 12.78
C LEU A 244 -16.03 -2.35 14.01
N GLU A 245 -16.28 -2.89 15.20
CA GLU A 245 -15.65 -2.42 16.44
C GLU A 245 -14.12 -2.51 16.38
N ASP A 246 -13.58 -3.63 15.86
CA ASP A 246 -12.14 -3.82 15.69
C ASP A 246 -11.46 -2.76 14.84
N VAL A 247 -12.16 -2.22 13.86
CA VAL A 247 -11.65 -1.16 13.00
C VAL A 247 -12.07 0.25 13.44
N GLY A 248 -12.72 0.36 14.61
CA GLY A 248 -13.16 1.63 15.20
C GLY A 248 -14.28 2.32 14.41
N LEU A 249 -15.20 1.53 13.84
CA LEU A 249 -16.43 2.03 13.21
C LEU A 249 -17.64 1.71 14.11
N ASP A 250 -18.64 2.62 14.06
CA ASP A 250 -19.89 2.41 14.75
C ASP A 250 -20.63 1.19 14.16
N PRO A 251 -20.92 0.15 14.96
CA PRO A 251 -21.65 -1.04 14.51
C PRO A 251 -23.03 -0.74 13.92
N GLU A 252 -23.73 0.28 14.41
CA GLU A 252 -25.04 0.67 13.87
C GLU A 252 -24.97 1.21 12.45
N SER A 253 -23.79 1.62 12.02
CA SER A 253 -23.55 2.05 10.66
C SER A 253 -23.53 0.91 9.62
N ARG A 254 -23.61 -0.38 10.04
CA ARG A 254 -23.59 -1.55 9.16
C ARG A 254 -24.72 -1.62 8.14
N PHE A 255 -25.81 -0.89 8.36
CA PHE A 255 -26.93 -0.82 7.42
C PHE A 255 -26.75 0.20 6.31
N ARG A 256 -25.71 1.03 6.37
CA ARG A 256 -25.37 2.02 5.33
C ARG A 256 -24.65 1.37 4.14
N TYR A 257 -24.54 2.14 3.07
CA TYR A 257 -23.85 1.75 1.84
C TYR A 257 -22.46 2.36 1.73
N PRO A 258 -21.52 1.75 0.97
CA PRO A 258 -20.15 2.26 0.86
C PRO A 258 -20.03 3.73 0.43
N HIS A 259 -20.95 4.23 -0.40
CA HIS A 259 -20.89 5.62 -0.88
C HIS A 259 -21.18 6.67 0.20
N GLU A 260 -21.74 6.27 1.35
CA GLU A 260 -22.02 7.14 2.50
C GLU A 260 -20.78 7.33 3.42
N TYR A 261 -19.64 6.68 3.09
CA TYR A 261 -18.44 6.70 3.90
C TYR A 261 -17.29 7.45 3.23
N SER A 262 -16.42 8.07 4.03
CA SER A 262 -15.17 8.66 3.57
C SER A 262 -14.20 7.59 3.06
N GLY A 263 -13.15 7.99 2.30
CA GLY A 263 -12.12 7.09 1.82
C GLY A 263 -11.46 6.27 2.94
N GLY A 264 -11.08 6.91 4.04
CA GLY A 264 -10.48 6.22 5.19
C GLY A 264 -11.45 5.27 5.91
N GLN A 265 -12.73 5.62 6.00
CA GLN A 265 -13.74 4.71 6.54
C GLN A 265 -13.97 3.50 5.63
N ARG A 266 -13.99 3.68 4.31
CA ARG A 266 -14.06 2.56 3.33
C ARG A 266 -12.85 1.64 3.45
N GLN A 267 -11.66 2.20 3.67
CA GLN A 267 -10.48 1.40 3.92
C GLN A 267 -10.60 0.57 5.20
N ARG A 268 -11.13 1.14 6.28
CA ARG A 268 -11.43 0.41 7.52
C ARG A 268 -12.45 -0.72 7.27
N ILE A 269 -13.47 -0.49 6.44
CA ILE A 269 -14.45 -1.51 6.05
C ILE A 269 -13.76 -2.63 5.24
N ALA A 270 -12.86 -2.29 4.30
CA ALA A 270 -12.10 -3.28 3.55
C ALA A 270 -11.22 -4.15 4.47
N VAL A 271 -10.62 -3.56 5.52
CA VAL A 271 -9.91 -4.31 6.57
C VAL A 271 -10.89 -5.17 7.37
N ALA A 272 -12.03 -4.63 7.82
CA ALA A 272 -13.05 -5.38 8.57
C ALA A 272 -13.56 -6.60 7.80
N ARG A 273 -13.73 -6.48 6.46
CA ARG A 273 -14.13 -7.59 5.59
C ARG A 273 -13.15 -8.77 5.64
N THR A 274 -11.86 -8.51 5.81
CA THR A 274 -10.88 -9.58 5.98
C THR A 274 -10.92 -10.15 7.40
N LEU A 275 -11.08 -9.29 8.42
CA LEU A 275 -11.03 -9.68 9.84
C LEU A 275 -12.22 -10.51 10.30
N VAL A 276 -13.38 -10.37 9.67
CA VAL A 276 -14.61 -11.11 10.00
C VAL A 276 -14.43 -12.64 9.89
N LEU A 277 -13.47 -13.08 9.05
CA LEU A 277 -13.10 -14.48 8.85
C LEU A 277 -12.04 -14.97 9.86
N GLU A 278 -11.47 -14.09 10.68
CA GLU A 278 -10.40 -14.38 11.64
C GLU A 278 -9.19 -15.04 10.97
N PRO A 279 -8.58 -14.38 9.95
CA PRO A 279 -7.48 -14.94 9.18
C PRO A 279 -6.18 -15.01 9.99
N THR A 280 -5.26 -15.86 9.55
CA THR A 280 -3.90 -15.93 10.09
C THR A 280 -2.92 -15.05 9.29
N PHE A 281 -3.18 -14.89 7.98
CA PHE A 281 -2.32 -14.17 7.05
C PHE A 281 -3.12 -13.20 6.19
N ILE A 282 -2.64 -11.97 6.10
CA ILE A 282 -3.27 -10.93 5.28
C ILE A 282 -2.22 -10.31 4.37
N VAL A 283 -2.49 -10.30 3.07
CA VAL A 283 -1.79 -9.46 2.10
C VAL A 283 -2.44 -8.09 2.09
N LEU A 284 -1.66 -7.05 2.37
CA LEU A 284 -2.07 -5.66 2.37
C LEU A 284 -1.42 -5.01 1.14
N ASP A 285 -2.18 -4.88 0.05
CA ASP A 285 -1.69 -4.35 -1.22
C ASP A 285 -1.98 -2.85 -1.32
N GLU A 286 -0.97 -2.03 -1.03
CA GLU A 286 -1.04 -0.56 -0.99
C GLU A 286 -2.25 0.00 -0.20
N PRO A 287 -2.48 -0.45 1.03
CA PRO A 287 -3.73 -0.16 1.75
C PRO A 287 -3.90 1.32 2.14
N THR A 288 -2.91 2.17 1.90
CA THR A 288 -2.92 3.58 2.30
C THR A 288 -2.67 4.55 1.15
N SER A 289 -2.47 4.05 -0.09
CA SER A 289 -2.01 4.86 -1.24
C SER A 289 -2.98 5.98 -1.69
N ALA A 290 -4.28 5.82 -1.41
CA ALA A 290 -5.32 6.78 -1.79
C ALA A 290 -5.81 7.65 -0.62
N LEU A 291 -5.05 7.70 0.49
CA LEU A 291 -5.45 8.36 1.73
C LEU A 291 -4.53 9.52 2.05
N ASP A 292 -5.10 10.57 2.67
CA ASP A 292 -4.30 11.67 3.23
C ASP A 292 -3.45 11.20 4.42
N MET A 293 -2.40 11.97 4.76
CA MET A 293 -1.40 11.59 5.76
C MET A 293 -2.01 11.28 7.14
N LEU A 294 -3.04 12.04 7.57
CA LEU A 294 -3.69 11.80 8.87
C LEU A 294 -4.40 10.45 8.88
N ILE A 295 -5.16 10.18 7.84
CA ILE A 295 -5.90 8.90 7.71
C ILE A 295 -4.91 7.75 7.50
N GLN A 296 -3.84 7.96 6.73
CA GLN A 296 -2.78 6.99 6.54
C GLN A 296 -2.15 6.57 7.88
N ALA A 297 -1.78 7.54 8.75
CA ALA A 297 -1.26 7.26 10.07
C ALA A 297 -2.26 6.46 10.94
N GLN A 298 -3.55 6.82 10.90
CA GLN A 298 -4.59 6.10 11.62
C GLN A 298 -4.77 4.65 11.14
N ILE A 299 -4.64 4.38 9.84
CA ILE A 299 -4.71 3.01 9.31
C ILE A 299 -3.46 2.22 9.72
N VAL A 300 -2.28 2.83 9.72
CA VAL A 300 -1.03 2.21 10.19
C VAL A 300 -1.17 1.81 11.67
N ASP A 301 -1.64 2.70 12.51
CA ASP A 301 -1.86 2.43 13.94
C ASP A 301 -2.91 1.34 14.17
N LEU A 302 -4.00 1.36 13.39
CA LEU A 302 -5.02 0.31 13.42
C LEU A 302 -4.42 -1.06 13.05
N LEU A 303 -3.66 -1.16 11.97
CA LEU A 303 -3.04 -2.42 11.53
C LEU A 303 -2.05 -2.95 12.56
N ARG A 304 -1.27 -2.06 13.19
CA ARG A 304 -0.34 -2.40 14.27
C ARG A 304 -1.05 -2.94 15.49
N ASP A 305 -2.12 -2.28 15.92
CA ASP A 305 -2.95 -2.69 17.06
C ASP A 305 -3.64 -4.04 16.79
N LEU A 306 -4.23 -4.22 15.61
CA LEU A 306 -4.80 -5.49 15.17
C LEU A 306 -3.76 -6.62 15.16
N GLN A 307 -2.55 -6.35 14.68
CA GLN A 307 -1.45 -7.33 14.69
C GLN A 307 -1.12 -7.76 16.13
N LYS A 308 -0.96 -6.81 17.06
CA LYS A 308 -0.67 -7.08 18.46
C LYS A 308 -1.80 -7.87 19.14
N ARG A 309 -3.05 -7.45 18.96
CA ARG A 309 -4.23 -8.09 19.62
C ARG A 309 -4.57 -9.48 19.06
N ARG A 310 -4.42 -9.68 17.75
CA ARG A 310 -4.86 -10.90 17.06
C ARG A 310 -3.71 -11.77 16.56
N ASN A 311 -2.46 -11.37 16.82
CA ASN A 311 -1.24 -12.05 16.35
C ASN A 311 -1.26 -12.32 14.83
N LEU A 312 -1.68 -11.30 14.05
CA LEU A 312 -1.80 -11.38 12.60
C LEU A 312 -0.43 -11.34 11.93
N THR A 313 -0.33 -12.03 10.80
CA THR A 313 0.85 -12.05 9.95
C THR A 313 0.57 -11.26 8.68
N TYR A 314 1.44 -10.32 8.30
CA TYR A 314 1.22 -9.45 7.16
C TYR A 314 2.28 -9.62 6.08
N LEU A 315 1.85 -9.62 4.82
CA LEU A 315 2.65 -9.20 3.69
C LEU A 315 2.20 -7.78 3.33
N PHE A 316 3.03 -6.78 3.63
CA PHE A 316 2.68 -5.39 3.47
C PHE A 316 3.36 -4.81 2.22
N ILE A 317 2.61 -4.55 1.17
CA ILE A 317 3.08 -4.00 -0.09
C ILE A 317 2.80 -2.50 -0.09
N SER A 318 3.83 -1.68 -0.28
CA SER A 318 3.67 -0.22 -0.41
C SER A 318 4.83 0.38 -1.22
N HIS A 319 4.57 1.51 -1.85
CA HIS A 319 5.60 2.38 -2.41
C HIS A 319 6.03 3.48 -1.42
N ASP A 320 5.25 3.73 -0.35
CA ASP A 320 5.63 4.68 0.70
C ASP A 320 6.51 3.99 1.74
N LEU A 321 7.82 4.28 1.68
CA LEU A 321 8.81 3.71 2.58
C LEU A 321 8.64 4.15 4.04
N ARG A 322 8.02 5.31 4.31
CA ARG A 322 7.73 5.79 5.68
C ARG A 322 6.71 4.90 6.36
N VAL A 323 5.66 4.55 5.63
CA VAL A 323 4.62 3.61 6.10
C VAL A 323 5.20 2.22 6.33
N VAL A 324 6.02 1.74 5.40
CA VAL A 324 6.70 0.44 5.54
C VAL A 324 7.61 0.42 6.75
N ALA A 325 8.40 1.48 6.97
CA ALA A 325 9.28 1.61 8.15
C ALA A 325 8.50 1.58 9.47
N ALA A 326 7.25 2.04 9.47
CA ALA A 326 6.39 2.04 10.64
C ALA A 326 5.86 0.66 11.03
N LEU A 327 5.70 -0.26 10.07
CA LEU A 327 5.04 -1.56 10.28
C LEU A 327 5.95 -2.76 10.07
N ALA A 328 6.88 -2.69 9.12
CA ALA A 328 7.65 -3.86 8.69
C ALA A 328 8.76 -4.23 9.66
N SER A 329 8.77 -5.47 10.13
CA SER A 329 9.88 -6.06 10.89
C SER A 329 10.99 -6.55 9.96
N ARG A 330 10.65 -7.08 8.80
CA ARG A 330 11.57 -7.40 7.69
C ARG A 330 11.15 -6.67 6.43
N LEU A 331 12.12 -6.40 5.57
CA LEU A 331 11.93 -5.69 4.32
C LEU A 331 12.52 -6.50 3.17
N MET A 332 11.77 -6.57 2.08
CA MET A 332 12.17 -7.13 0.80
C MET A 332 12.08 -6.04 -0.27
N VAL A 333 13.17 -5.81 -0.99
CA VAL A 333 13.25 -4.85 -2.08
C VAL A 333 13.17 -5.61 -3.40
N MET A 334 12.17 -5.29 -4.23
CA MET A 334 11.95 -5.94 -5.53
C MET A 334 12.27 -4.99 -6.70
N ARG A 335 12.88 -5.55 -7.74
CA ARG A 335 13.12 -4.88 -9.03
C ARG A 335 12.98 -5.90 -10.16
N HIS A 336 12.21 -5.55 -11.22
CA HIS A 336 12.03 -6.40 -12.41
C HIS A 336 11.69 -7.86 -12.09
N GLY A 337 10.78 -8.07 -11.14
CA GLY A 337 10.32 -9.40 -10.74
C GLY A 337 11.28 -10.19 -9.84
N LYS A 338 12.41 -9.63 -9.44
CA LYS A 338 13.42 -10.28 -8.58
C LYS A 338 13.59 -9.57 -7.26
N VAL A 339 14.04 -10.31 -6.25
CA VAL A 339 14.50 -9.74 -4.98
C VAL A 339 15.92 -9.22 -5.17
N VAL A 340 16.11 -7.93 -4.88
CA VAL A 340 17.42 -7.26 -4.95
C VAL A 340 18.11 -7.31 -3.60
N GLU A 341 17.33 -7.11 -2.54
CA GLU A 341 17.84 -7.09 -1.16
C GLU A 341 16.73 -7.48 -0.19
N GLU A 342 17.08 -8.17 0.89
CA GLU A 342 16.15 -8.58 1.95
C GLU A 342 16.88 -8.63 3.28
N GLY A 343 16.18 -8.27 4.38
CA GLY A 343 16.73 -8.34 5.74
C GLY A 343 15.84 -7.64 6.78
N PRO A 344 16.30 -7.53 8.02
CA PRO A 344 15.63 -6.76 9.06
C PRO A 344 15.41 -5.31 8.60
N ALA A 345 14.19 -4.82 8.70
CA ALA A 345 13.82 -3.53 8.12
C ALA A 345 14.68 -2.38 8.62
N MET A 346 14.89 -2.28 9.94
CA MET A 346 15.69 -1.21 10.55
C MET A 346 17.16 -1.24 10.14
N GLU A 347 17.71 -2.42 9.83
CA GLU A 347 19.08 -2.57 9.33
C GLU A 347 19.19 -2.11 7.88
N LEU A 348 18.24 -2.55 7.02
CA LEU A 348 18.21 -2.13 5.62
C LEU A 348 18.03 -0.61 5.47
N PHE A 349 17.17 0.01 6.27
CA PHE A 349 16.98 1.46 6.24
C PHE A 349 18.24 2.23 6.64
N LYS A 350 19.05 1.70 7.59
CA LYS A 350 20.28 2.33 8.03
C LYS A 350 21.46 2.09 7.10
N ASN A 351 21.56 0.90 6.54
CA ASN A 351 22.74 0.46 5.79
C ASN A 351 22.36 -0.42 4.58
N PRO A 352 21.68 0.14 3.57
CA PRO A 352 21.36 -0.57 2.33
C PRO A 352 22.64 -0.95 1.58
N LYS A 353 22.74 -2.20 1.12
CA LYS A 353 23.94 -2.75 0.45
C LYS A 353 23.88 -2.55 -1.06
N SER A 354 22.69 -2.74 -1.66
CA SER A 354 22.49 -2.59 -3.09
C SER A 354 22.44 -1.11 -3.51
N ASP A 355 23.06 -0.78 -4.66
CA ASP A 355 22.96 0.57 -5.24
C ASP A 355 21.52 0.97 -5.54
N TYR A 356 20.72 0.01 -6.02
CA TYR A 356 19.30 0.23 -6.26
C TYR A 356 18.54 0.56 -4.96
N THR A 357 18.77 -0.19 -3.89
CA THR A 357 18.13 0.07 -2.59
C THR A 357 18.55 1.43 -2.04
N ARG A 358 19.84 1.80 -2.17
CA ARG A 358 20.34 3.13 -1.79
C ARG A 358 19.63 4.24 -2.55
N ALA A 359 19.53 4.09 -3.88
CA ALA A 359 18.86 5.07 -4.73
C ALA A 359 17.35 5.20 -4.39
N LEU A 360 16.66 4.06 -4.20
CA LEU A 360 15.25 4.03 -3.82
C LEU A 360 15.00 4.73 -2.48
N PHE A 361 15.83 4.48 -1.46
CA PHE A 361 15.71 5.10 -0.14
C PHE A 361 16.11 6.58 -0.16
N ALA A 362 17.15 6.95 -0.90
CA ALA A 362 17.53 8.34 -1.08
C ALA A 362 16.39 9.14 -1.74
N ALA A 363 15.76 8.58 -2.77
CA ALA A 363 14.61 9.20 -3.42
C ALA A 363 13.42 9.38 -2.45
N ALA A 364 13.15 8.39 -1.58
CA ALA A 364 12.02 8.43 -0.65
C ALA A 364 12.24 9.36 0.56
N PHE A 365 13.42 9.30 1.18
CA PHE A 365 13.69 10.02 2.43
C PHE A 365 14.35 11.37 2.19
N LYS A 366 15.21 11.49 1.16
CA LYS A 366 15.93 12.73 0.83
C LYS A 366 15.36 13.42 -0.40
N LEU A 367 14.49 12.75 -1.17
CA LEU A 367 14.00 13.20 -2.48
C LEU A 367 15.16 13.68 -3.41
N GLU A 368 16.36 13.13 -3.26
CA GLU A 368 17.48 13.40 -4.13
C GLU A 368 17.31 12.56 -5.40
N THR A 369 17.53 13.15 -6.56
CA THR A 369 17.60 12.39 -7.81
C THR A 369 18.77 11.44 -7.72
N ALA A 370 18.53 10.14 -7.88
CA ALA A 370 19.59 9.18 -8.07
C ALA A 370 20.46 9.61 -9.28
N SER A 371 21.77 9.40 -9.19
CA SER A 371 22.67 9.64 -10.32
C SER A 371 22.16 8.91 -11.55
N GLU A 372 22.13 9.60 -12.69
CA GLU A 372 21.70 9.06 -13.98
C GLU A 372 22.40 7.72 -14.25
N GLY A 373 21.63 6.66 -14.45
CA GLY A 373 22.11 5.32 -14.80
C GLY A 373 21.77 4.18 -13.84
N VAL A 374 21.40 4.45 -12.58
CA VAL A 374 21.07 3.38 -11.62
C VAL A 374 19.60 2.99 -11.67
N VAL A 375 18.73 3.88 -12.18
CA VAL A 375 17.26 3.71 -12.16
C VAL A 375 16.63 3.62 -13.54
N ALA A 376 17.34 4.01 -14.62
CA ALA A 376 16.81 4.06 -15.98
C ALA A 376 17.40 2.94 -16.87
N GLN A 377 17.12 1.68 -16.57
CA GLN A 377 17.25 0.56 -17.53
C GLN A 377 16.19 -0.51 -17.27
#